data_3a9b12c3792f2eb740f7a7e763eb9120
#
_entry.id   3a9b12c3792f2eb740f7a7e763eb9120
#
_cell.length_a   1.000
_cell.length_b   1.000
_cell.length_c   1.000
_cell.angle_alpha   90.00
_cell.angle_beta   90.00
_cell.angle_gamma   90.00
#
_symmetry.space_group_name_H-M   'P 1'
#
loop_
_entity.id
_entity.type
_entity.pdbx_description
1 polymer ?
#
loop_
_entity_poly.entity_id
_entity_poly.type
_entity_poly.pdbx_seq_one_letter_code
_entity_poly.pdbx_strand_id
1 'polypeptide(L)'
;RRHDVDLTEDDLREFRMGAAALASVIGAAAGVSATPKLAAEKVWRLGDTPSGRAVFLALEPAALTGDGIIASLRQAAQGPDVTILAPQLPAEVARRHQDAGFHLVETLAVLLPATDGLGVAIDVAALAPIPLAEVLRVRRTTAEVQWGGRSVILSRQIFPVFERLLEKALSRDQVASGSHVEGTTAREAKDLIRELRDAFKAAGFTDAE
;
A
#
# COMPACT_ATOMS: atom_id res chain seq x y z
N ARG A 1 -5.79 -47.68 0.84
CA ARG A 1 -7.09 -47.68 1.57
C ARG A 1 -7.76 -46.36 1.29
N ARG A 2 -8.88 -46.35 0.56
CA ARG A 2 -9.77 -45.19 0.47
C ARG A 2 -10.53 -45.15 1.80
N HIS A 3 -10.47 -44.02 2.49
CA HIS A 3 -11.37 -43.72 3.60
C HIS A 3 -12.58 -43.05 2.98
N ASP A 4 -13.69 -43.75 2.94
CA ASP A 4 -14.98 -43.12 2.68
C ASP A 4 -15.35 -42.34 3.95
N VAL A 5 -15.52 -41.04 3.80
CA VAL A 5 -16.02 -40.16 4.86
C VAL A 5 -17.52 -40.00 4.61
N ASP A 6 -18.33 -40.54 5.49
CA ASP A 6 -19.75 -40.28 5.49
C ASP A 6 -20.02 -38.85 5.90
N LEU A 7 -20.45 -38.01 4.94
CA LEU A 7 -20.87 -36.63 5.21
C LEU A 7 -22.29 -36.66 5.75
N THR A 8 -22.51 -36.00 6.88
CA THR A 8 -23.83 -35.80 7.47
C THR A 8 -24.47 -34.51 6.91
N GLU A 9 -25.79 -34.37 7.10
CA GLU A 9 -26.51 -33.17 6.69
C GLU A 9 -25.95 -31.89 7.40
N ASP A 10 -25.38 -32.05 8.58
CA ASP A 10 -24.72 -30.97 9.35
C ASP A 10 -23.37 -30.56 8.74
N ASP A 11 -22.68 -31.47 8.06
CA ASP A 11 -21.42 -31.18 7.36
C ASP A 11 -21.65 -30.39 6.07
N LEU A 12 -22.89 -30.36 5.59
CA LEU A 12 -23.30 -29.60 4.41
C LEU A 12 -23.90 -28.22 4.75
N ARG A 13 -23.87 -27.81 6.01
CA ARG A 13 -24.35 -26.50 6.39
C ARG A 13 -23.51 -25.40 5.76
N GLU A 14 -24.16 -24.56 4.98
CA GLU A 14 -23.56 -23.35 4.42
C GLU A 14 -23.48 -22.29 5.51
N PHE A 15 -22.26 -21.97 5.94
CA PHE A 15 -22.05 -20.87 6.88
C PHE A 15 -22.01 -19.54 6.11
N ARG A 16 -23.04 -18.70 6.29
CA ARG A 16 -23.05 -17.34 5.75
C ARG A 16 -22.55 -16.36 6.81
N MET A 17 -21.42 -15.75 6.56
CA MET A 17 -20.95 -14.65 7.39
C MET A 17 -21.73 -13.38 7.02
N GLY A 18 -22.41 -12.77 7.99
CA GLY A 18 -23.08 -11.49 7.80
C GLY A 18 -22.07 -10.37 7.54
N ALA A 19 -22.35 -9.48 6.60
CA ALA A 19 -21.47 -8.35 6.26
C ALA A 19 -21.11 -7.47 7.47
N ALA A 20 -22.06 -7.24 8.37
CA ALA A 20 -21.82 -6.49 9.60
C ALA A 20 -20.89 -7.24 10.58
N ALA A 21 -21.01 -8.57 10.68
CA ALA A 21 -20.13 -9.38 11.50
C ALA A 21 -18.70 -9.37 10.95
N LEU A 22 -18.55 -9.51 9.62
CA LEU A 22 -17.27 -9.39 8.97
C LEU A 22 -16.63 -8.01 9.20
N ALA A 23 -17.40 -6.94 9.03
CA ALA A 23 -16.94 -5.58 9.30
C ALA A 23 -16.49 -5.40 10.76
N SER A 24 -17.19 -6.02 11.71
CA SER A 24 -16.82 -5.98 13.14
C SER A 24 -15.51 -6.71 13.41
N VAL A 25 -15.31 -7.89 12.82
CA VAL A 25 -14.06 -8.67 12.97
C VAL A 25 -12.89 -7.91 12.38
N ILE A 26 -13.04 -7.37 11.16
CA ILE A 26 -12.00 -6.60 10.49
C ILE A 26 -11.72 -5.29 11.25
N GLY A 27 -12.75 -4.61 11.74
CA GLY A 27 -12.59 -3.40 12.56
C GLY A 27 -11.82 -3.67 13.85
N ALA A 28 -12.14 -4.74 14.57
CA ALA A 28 -11.40 -5.15 15.77
C ALA A 28 -9.94 -5.49 15.45
N ALA A 29 -9.68 -6.23 14.35
CA ALA A 29 -8.33 -6.56 13.88
C ALA A 29 -7.54 -5.30 13.46
N ALA A 30 -8.21 -4.27 12.94
CA ALA A 30 -7.61 -2.98 12.59
C ALA A 30 -7.38 -2.06 13.81
N GLY A 31 -7.72 -2.51 15.02
CA GLY A 31 -7.59 -1.71 16.24
C GLY A 31 -8.59 -0.56 16.34
N VAL A 32 -9.72 -0.62 15.62
CA VAL A 32 -10.75 0.41 15.63
C VAL A 32 -11.83 0.03 16.63
N SER A 33 -12.08 0.89 17.60
CA SER A 33 -12.96 0.59 18.76
C SER A 33 -14.43 0.96 18.55
N ALA A 34 -14.91 1.09 17.32
CA ALA A 34 -16.28 1.51 17.04
C ALA A 34 -17.14 0.37 16.49
N THR A 35 -18.46 0.47 16.71
CA THR A 35 -19.42 -0.40 16.03
C THR A 35 -19.50 -0.01 14.56
N PRO A 36 -19.24 -0.93 13.62
CA PRO A 36 -19.30 -0.62 12.19
C PRO A 36 -20.68 -0.10 11.78
N LYS A 37 -20.67 0.92 10.92
CA LYS A 37 -21.87 1.56 10.37
C LYS A 37 -21.85 1.48 8.85
N LEU A 38 -22.98 1.24 8.24
CA LEU A 38 -23.11 1.27 6.79
C LEU A 38 -22.95 2.74 6.32
N ALA A 39 -21.92 3.01 5.51
CA ALA A 39 -21.63 4.33 4.95
C ALA A 39 -22.20 4.50 3.55
N ALA A 40 -22.23 3.41 2.79
CA ALA A 40 -22.87 3.30 1.48
C ALA A 40 -23.21 1.83 1.24
N GLU A 41 -23.90 1.52 0.14
CA GLU A 41 -24.20 0.13 -0.21
C GLU A 41 -22.90 -0.68 -0.25
N LYS A 42 -22.82 -1.75 0.58
CA LYS A 42 -21.66 -2.65 0.72
C LYS A 42 -20.35 -1.97 1.15
N VAL A 43 -20.42 -0.74 1.65
CA VAL A 43 -19.28 -0.03 2.25
C VAL A 43 -19.58 0.29 3.72
N TRP A 44 -18.72 -0.20 4.59
CA TRP A 44 -18.85 -0.06 6.03
C TRP A 44 -17.80 0.91 6.57
N ARG A 45 -18.21 1.88 7.38
CA ARG A 45 -17.27 2.64 8.22
C ARG A 45 -16.98 1.80 9.44
N LEU A 46 -15.72 1.39 9.60
CA LEU A 46 -15.28 0.56 10.72
C LEU A 46 -15.08 1.39 12.00
N GLY A 47 -14.61 2.62 11.86
CA GLY A 47 -14.30 3.55 12.94
C GLY A 47 -13.11 4.43 12.59
N ASP A 48 -12.46 4.97 13.64
CA ASP A 48 -11.26 5.80 13.48
C ASP A 48 -10.05 5.13 14.14
N THR A 49 -8.90 5.25 13.50
CA THR A 49 -7.64 4.85 14.11
C THR A 49 -7.30 5.79 15.28
N PRO A 50 -6.36 5.41 16.17
CA PRO A 50 -5.89 6.30 17.22
C PRO A 50 -5.33 7.64 16.71
N SER A 51 -4.88 7.69 15.46
CA SER A 51 -4.43 8.92 14.80
C SER A 51 -5.56 9.77 14.21
N GLY A 52 -6.82 9.37 14.40
CA GLY A 52 -7.99 10.10 13.90
C GLY A 52 -8.35 9.84 12.43
N ARG A 53 -7.77 8.83 11.81
CA ARG A 53 -8.04 8.46 10.43
C ARG A 53 -9.27 7.56 10.35
N ALA A 54 -10.24 7.92 9.52
CA ALA A 54 -11.43 7.10 9.28
C ALA A 54 -11.08 5.87 8.42
N VAL A 55 -11.50 4.69 8.87
CA VAL A 55 -11.28 3.42 8.16
C VAL A 55 -12.61 2.89 7.63
N PHE A 56 -12.62 2.57 6.35
CA PHE A 56 -13.76 1.96 5.67
C PHE A 56 -13.39 0.58 5.13
N LEU A 57 -14.39 -0.27 4.99
CA LEU A 57 -14.30 -1.58 4.33
C LEU A 57 -15.29 -1.62 3.19
N ALA A 58 -14.80 -1.77 1.97
CA ALA A 58 -15.62 -2.11 0.81
C ALA A 58 -15.60 -3.63 0.62
N LEU A 59 -16.78 -4.25 0.53
CA LEU A 59 -16.89 -5.70 0.39
C LEU A 59 -16.68 -6.18 -1.05
N GLU A 60 -16.92 -5.28 -2.02
CA GLU A 60 -16.74 -5.59 -3.44
C GLU A 60 -16.28 -4.35 -4.21
N PRO A 61 -15.55 -4.52 -5.33
CA PRO A 61 -15.04 -3.41 -6.14
C PRO A 61 -16.15 -2.49 -6.66
N ALA A 62 -17.31 -3.08 -7.04
CA ALA A 62 -18.44 -2.34 -7.56
C ALA A 62 -18.99 -1.27 -6.60
N ALA A 63 -18.87 -1.50 -5.29
CA ALA A 63 -19.31 -0.55 -4.27
C ALA A 63 -18.56 0.80 -4.30
N LEU A 64 -17.39 0.84 -4.93
CA LEU A 64 -16.56 2.04 -5.06
C LEU A 64 -16.63 2.70 -6.45
N THR A 65 -17.43 2.15 -7.39
CA THR A 65 -17.53 2.69 -8.75
C THR A 65 -18.60 3.77 -8.93
N GLY A 66 -19.59 3.81 -8.03
CA GLY A 66 -20.76 4.67 -8.13
C GLY A 66 -20.43 6.17 -8.12
N ASP A 67 -21.26 6.94 -8.84
CA ASP A 67 -21.20 8.39 -8.77
C ASP A 67 -21.61 8.87 -7.37
N GLY A 68 -20.85 9.80 -6.81
CA GLY A 68 -21.11 10.35 -5.48
C GLY A 68 -20.54 9.53 -4.31
N ILE A 69 -19.96 8.33 -4.54
CA ILE A 69 -19.39 7.52 -3.46
C ILE A 69 -18.30 8.28 -2.68
N ILE A 70 -17.46 9.04 -3.37
CA ILE A 70 -16.42 9.87 -2.76
C ILE A 70 -17.01 10.89 -1.80
N ALA A 71 -18.10 11.55 -2.19
CA ALA A 71 -18.78 12.52 -1.35
C ALA A 71 -19.42 11.85 -0.12
N SER A 72 -20.06 10.69 -0.29
CA SER A 72 -20.64 9.90 0.79
C SER A 72 -19.60 9.45 1.79
N LEU A 73 -18.44 8.98 1.32
CA LEU A 73 -17.35 8.56 2.20
C LEU A 73 -16.74 9.74 2.97
N ARG A 74 -16.57 10.89 2.33
CA ARG A 74 -16.09 12.11 3.01
C ARG A 74 -17.06 12.57 4.10
N GLN A 75 -18.36 12.57 3.78
CA GLN A 75 -19.40 12.91 4.76
C GLN A 75 -19.40 11.95 5.94
N ALA A 76 -19.26 10.65 5.69
CA ALA A 76 -19.21 9.63 6.73
C ALA A 76 -17.92 9.66 7.55
N ALA A 77 -16.80 10.11 6.98
CA ALA A 77 -15.49 10.15 7.62
C ALA A 77 -15.39 11.21 8.73
N GLN A 78 -16.10 12.32 8.60
CA GLN A 78 -16.02 13.46 9.54
C GLN A 78 -14.61 14.11 9.61
N GLY A 79 -13.69 13.75 8.70
CA GLY A 79 -12.32 14.24 8.65
C GLY A 79 -11.70 14.07 7.26
N PRO A 80 -10.53 14.70 7.02
CA PRO A 80 -9.89 14.66 5.71
C PRO A 80 -9.20 13.31 5.43
N ASP A 81 -8.75 12.63 6.48
CA ASP A 81 -7.93 11.43 6.37
C ASP A 81 -8.79 10.17 6.31
N VAL A 82 -8.78 9.51 5.17
CA VAL A 82 -9.58 8.33 4.89
C VAL A 82 -8.71 7.19 4.39
N THR A 83 -8.87 6.02 4.98
CA THR A 83 -8.33 4.76 4.49
C THR A 83 -9.48 3.83 4.10
N ILE A 84 -9.38 3.21 2.93
CA ILE A 84 -10.37 2.27 2.44
C ILE A 84 -9.68 0.92 2.25
N LEU A 85 -10.12 -0.07 3.01
CA LEU A 85 -9.84 -1.48 2.78
C LEU A 85 -10.78 -1.96 1.68
N ALA A 86 -10.24 -2.46 0.59
CA ALA A 86 -11.02 -2.92 -0.55
C ALA A 86 -10.40 -4.16 -1.19
N PRO A 87 -11.18 -5.00 -1.86
CA PRO A 87 -10.64 -5.98 -2.79
C PRO A 87 -9.84 -5.27 -3.89
N GLN A 88 -9.08 -6.04 -4.67
CA GLN A 88 -8.36 -5.49 -5.81
C GLN A 88 -9.30 -4.67 -6.72
N LEU A 89 -8.95 -3.40 -6.93
CA LEU A 89 -9.74 -2.46 -7.71
C LEU A 89 -9.18 -2.32 -9.13
N PRO A 90 -10.05 -2.06 -10.13
CA PRO A 90 -9.59 -1.57 -11.43
C PRO A 90 -8.75 -0.29 -11.27
N ALA A 91 -7.67 -0.19 -12.04
CA ALA A 91 -6.69 0.92 -11.90
C ALA A 91 -7.34 2.31 -12.00
N GLU A 92 -8.37 2.45 -12.81
CA GLU A 92 -9.11 3.69 -13.01
C GLU A 92 -9.90 4.11 -11.76
N VAL A 93 -10.56 3.13 -11.12
CA VAL A 93 -11.29 3.33 -9.87
C VAL A 93 -10.31 3.68 -8.75
N ALA A 94 -9.22 2.93 -8.64
CA ALA A 94 -8.18 3.18 -7.65
C ALA A 94 -7.61 4.61 -7.78
N ARG A 95 -7.24 5.02 -9.00
CA ARG A 95 -6.73 6.37 -9.27
C ARG A 95 -7.72 7.45 -8.87
N ARG A 96 -9.01 7.32 -9.23
CA ARG A 96 -10.05 8.30 -8.87
C ARG A 96 -10.15 8.52 -7.36
N HIS A 97 -10.03 7.47 -6.55
CA HIS A 97 -10.07 7.58 -5.09
C HIS A 97 -8.76 8.16 -4.54
N GLN A 98 -7.61 7.80 -5.10
CA GLN A 98 -6.31 8.37 -4.74
C GLN A 98 -6.24 9.87 -5.08
N ASP A 99 -6.75 10.28 -6.24
CA ASP A 99 -6.85 11.70 -6.63
C ASP A 99 -7.78 12.47 -5.68
N ALA A 100 -8.77 11.81 -5.10
CA ALA A 100 -9.60 12.35 -4.03
C ALA A 100 -8.91 12.39 -2.67
N GLY A 101 -7.67 11.95 -2.54
CA GLY A 101 -6.88 11.95 -1.30
C GLY A 101 -7.18 10.76 -0.37
N PHE A 102 -7.85 9.73 -0.85
CA PHE A 102 -8.09 8.51 -0.06
C PHE A 102 -6.90 7.55 -0.15
N HIS A 103 -6.54 6.97 0.98
CA HIS A 103 -5.57 5.89 1.02
C HIS A 103 -6.28 4.56 0.77
N LEU A 104 -5.92 3.89 -0.32
CA LEU A 104 -6.47 2.59 -0.68
C LEU A 104 -5.51 1.47 -0.26
N VAL A 105 -6.06 0.48 0.40
CA VAL A 105 -5.32 -0.69 0.87
C VAL A 105 -6.04 -1.94 0.38
N GLU A 106 -5.33 -2.80 -0.31
CA GLU A 106 -5.90 -4.10 -0.72
C GLU A 106 -6.08 -4.98 0.52
N THR A 107 -7.34 -5.38 0.77
CA THR A 107 -7.71 -6.09 1.99
C THR A 107 -6.89 -7.39 2.16
N LEU A 108 -6.73 -8.17 1.09
CA LEU A 108 -5.99 -9.43 1.16
C LEU A 108 -4.49 -9.24 1.39
N ALA A 109 -3.92 -8.12 0.99
CA ALA A 109 -2.50 -7.84 1.19
C ALA A 109 -2.15 -7.54 2.65
N VAL A 110 -3.12 -7.13 3.45
CA VAL A 110 -2.91 -6.72 4.86
C VAL A 110 -3.54 -7.68 5.87
N LEU A 111 -4.32 -8.64 5.41
CA LEU A 111 -4.88 -9.69 6.27
C LEU A 111 -3.80 -10.71 6.63
N LEU A 112 -3.61 -10.92 7.91
CA LEU A 112 -2.67 -11.87 8.47
C LEU A 112 -3.44 -12.90 9.30
N PRO A 113 -2.98 -14.17 9.38
CA PRO A 113 -3.49 -15.10 10.37
C PRO A 113 -3.25 -14.55 11.77
N ALA A 114 -4.23 -14.64 12.64
CA ALA A 114 -4.00 -14.31 14.05
C ALA A 114 -3.04 -15.31 14.68
N THR A 115 -2.32 -14.89 15.70
CA THR A 115 -1.32 -15.72 16.38
C THR A 115 -1.91 -16.95 17.05
N ASP A 116 -3.20 -16.94 17.38
CA ASP A 116 -3.95 -18.07 17.93
C ASP A 116 -4.43 -19.07 16.86
N GLY A 117 -4.22 -18.75 15.57
CA GLY A 117 -4.61 -19.58 14.43
C GLY A 117 -6.12 -19.63 14.15
N LEU A 118 -6.94 -18.96 14.97
CA LEU A 118 -8.42 -19.01 14.87
C LEU A 118 -9.03 -17.68 14.39
N GLY A 119 -8.24 -16.63 14.29
CA GLY A 119 -8.70 -15.30 13.96
C GLY A 119 -7.97 -14.66 12.78
N VAL A 120 -8.30 -13.41 12.56
CA VAL A 120 -7.68 -12.55 11.55
C VAL A 120 -7.02 -11.37 12.25
N ALA A 121 -5.80 -11.08 11.87
CA ALA A 121 -5.08 -9.86 12.22
C ALA A 121 -4.92 -8.97 10.99
N ILE A 122 -4.67 -7.69 11.19
CA ILE A 122 -4.38 -6.74 10.12
C ILE A 122 -3.02 -6.11 10.40
N ASP A 123 -2.22 -5.96 9.36
CA ASP A 123 -1.04 -5.09 9.42
C ASP A 123 -1.50 -3.63 9.58
N VAL A 124 -1.57 -3.17 10.81
CA VAL A 124 -2.04 -1.82 11.16
C VAL A 124 -1.14 -0.74 10.57
N ALA A 125 0.16 -1.02 10.36
CA ALA A 125 1.08 -0.07 9.73
C ALA A 125 0.67 0.23 8.28
N ALA A 126 0.12 -0.74 7.58
CA ALA A 126 -0.37 -0.55 6.20
C ALA A 126 -1.64 0.32 6.11
N LEU A 127 -2.35 0.55 7.23
CA LEU A 127 -3.54 1.43 7.25
C LEU A 127 -3.18 2.92 7.19
N ALA A 128 -1.95 3.28 7.51
CA ALA A 128 -1.45 4.63 7.34
C ALA A 128 -0.85 4.80 5.95
N PRO A 129 -1.14 5.92 5.24
CA PRO A 129 -0.42 6.20 4.01
C PRO A 129 1.05 6.38 4.33
N ILE A 130 1.90 5.87 3.46
CA ILE A 130 3.32 6.20 3.53
C ILE A 130 3.42 7.73 3.41
N PRO A 131 4.04 8.44 4.37
CA PRO A 131 4.21 9.87 4.28
C PRO A 131 4.79 10.25 2.91
N LEU A 132 4.25 11.30 2.28
CA LEU A 132 4.77 11.75 0.97
C LEU A 132 6.27 12.03 1.02
N ALA A 133 6.77 12.38 2.20
CA ALA A 133 8.20 12.55 2.46
C ALA A 133 9.01 11.26 2.32
N GLU A 134 8.38 10.10 2.51
CA GLU A 134 9.03 8.78 2.42
C GLU A 134 8.83 8.12 1.04
N VAL A 135 8.02 8.74 0.17
CA VAL A 135 7.79 8.20 -1.18
C VAL A 135 8.90 8.68 -2.12
N LEU A 136 9.69 7.73 -2.62
CA LEU A 136 10.62 8.00 -3.70
C LEU A 136 9.85 8.19 -5.02
N ARG A 137 9.96 9.37 -5.61
CA ARG A 137 9.39 9.70 -6.91
C ARG A 137 10.48 9.87 -7.95
N VAL A 138 10.34 9.20 -9.07
CA VAL A 138 11.29 9.28 -10.17
C VAL A 138 10.58 9.76 -11.43
N ARG A 139 10.98 10.92 -11.94
CA ARG A 139 10.49 11.46 -13.22
C ARG A 139 11.52 11.17 -14.31
N ARG A 140 11.26 10.16 -15.10
CA ARG A 140 12.18 9.72 -16.17
C ARG A 140 12.43 10.78 -17.22
N THR A 141 11.42 11.58 -17.55
CA THR A 141 11.53 12.63 -18.59
C THR A 141 12.50 13.75 -18.23
N THR A 142 12.61 14.08 -16.97
CA THR A 142 13.47 15.15 -16.44
C THR A 142 14.67 14.61 -15.68
N ALA A 143 14.81 13.28 -15.55
CA ALA A 143 15.81 12.64 -14.69
C ALA A 143 15.81 13.18 -13.25
N GLU A 144 14.61 13.56 -12.77
CA GLU A 144 14.40 14.09 -11.41
C GLU A 144 14.07 12.97 -10.45
N VAL A 145 14.79 12.95 -9.32
CA VAL A 145 14.55 12.06 -8.19
C VAL A 145 14.11 12.91 -7.01
N GLN A 146 12.98 12.58 -6.41
CA GLN A 146 12.39 13.31 -5.30
C GLN A 146 12.11 12.36 -4.13
N TRP A 147 12.59 12.71 -2.93
CA TRP A 147 12.37 11.98 -1.69
C TRP A 147 12.54 12.89 -0.49
N GLY A 148 11.75 12.68 0.57
CA GLY A 148 11.84 13.47 1.78
C GLY A 148 11.61 14.98 1.58
N GLY A 149 10.80 15.38 0.56
CA GLY A 149 10.61 16.78 0.21
C GLY A 149 11.78 17.44 -0.51
N ARG A 150 12.87 16.71 -0.76
CA ARG A 150 14.05 17.14 -1.51
C ARG A 150 13.98 16.62 -2.94
N SER A 151 14.60 17.33 -3.87
CA SER A 151 14.70 16.87 -5.25
C SER A 151 16.11 17.06 -5.80
N VAL A 152 16.52 16.16 -6.68
CA VAL A 152 17.77 16.23 -7.40
C VAL A 152 17.53 15.89 -8.87
N ILE A 153 18.12 16.67 -9.78
CA ILE A 153 18.12 16.36 -11.21
C ILE A 153 19.47 15.73 -11.52
N LEU A 154 19.42 14.48 -11.94
CA LEU A 154 20.61 13.71 -12.28
C LEU A 154 21.04 13.98 -13.74
N SER A 155 22.34 13.95 -14.01
CA SER A 155 22.83 14.06 -15.37
C SER A 155 22.42 12.84 -16.21
N ARG A 156 22.45 13.00 -17.55
CA ARG A 156 22.12 11.90 -18.48
C ARG A 156 23.02 10.67 -18.33
N GLN A 157 24.22 10.85 -17.78
CA GLN A 157 25.15 9.75 -17.55
C GLN A 157 24.88 9.02 -16.24
N ILE A 158 24.43 9.74 -15.21
CA ILE A 158 24.21 9.22 -13.85
C ILE A 158 22.82 8.59 -13.71
N PHE A 159 21.80 9.15 -14.37
CA PHE A 159 20.43 8.70 -14.23
C PHE A 159 20.21 7.20 -14.55
N PRO A 160 20.78 6.63 -15.64
CA PRO A 160 20.68 5.18 -15.91
C PRO A 160 21.31 4.31 -14.82
N VAL A 161 22.39 4.78 -14.19
CA VAL A 161 23.05 4.07 -13.09
C VAL A 161 22.11 4.03 -11.87
N PHE A 162 21.47 5.16 -11.57
CA PHE A 162 20.46 5.24 -10.51
C PHE A 162 19.27 4.31 -10.78
N GLU A 163 18.68 4.33 -11.98
CA GLU A 163 17.56 3.44 -12.33
C GLU A 163 17.93 1.97 -12.15
N ARG A 164 19.11 1.58 -12.56
CA ARG A 164 19.57 0.19 -12.45
C ARG A 164 19.81 -0.23 -10.99
N LEU A 165 20.32 0.65 -10.15
CA LEU A 165 20.43 0.41 -8.71
C LEU A 165 19.06 0.28 -8.06
N LEU A 166 18.11 1.13 -8.47
CA LEU A 166 16.74 1.10 -7.98
C LEU A 166 16.03 -0.20 -8.39
N GLU A 167 16.14 -0.63 -9.64
CA GLU A 167 15.57 -1.91 -10.11
C GLU A 167 16.11 -3.09 -9.30
N LYS A 168 17.42 -3.12 -9.03
CA LYS A 168 18.02 -4.17 -8.22
C LYS A 168 17.57 -4.12 -6.78
N ALA A 169 17.45 -2.94 -6.20
CA ALA A 169 16.93 -2.79 -4.84
C ALA A 169 15.46 -3.26 -4.72
N LEU A 170 14.64 -2.99 -5.73
CA LEU A 170 13.24 -3.42 -5.76
C LEU A 170 13.09 -4.94 -6.03
N SER A 171 13.98 -5.55 -6.80
CA SER A 171 13.98 -7.01 -7.06
C SER A 171 14.48 -7.84 -5.88
N ARG A 172 14.90 -7.21 -4.78
CA ARG A 172 15.55 -7.85 -3.61
C ARG A 172 16.81 -8.65 -3.96
N ASP A 173 17.36 -8.49 -5.15
CA ASP A 173 18.63 -9.06 -5.52
C ASP A 173 19.72 -8.34 -4.74
N GLN A 174 20.53 -9.08 -3.99
CA GLN A 174 21.71 -8.51 -3.34
C GLN A 174 22.55 -7.82 -4.41
N VAL A 175 22.87 -6.54 -4.20
CA VAL A 175 23.78 -5.79 -5.06
C VAL A 175 25.14 -6.43 -4.97
N ALA A 176 25.40 -7.40 -5.81
CA ALA A 176 26.75 -7.92 -5.99
C ALA A 176 27.63 -6.77 -6.51
N SER A 177 28.82 -6.67 -5.91
CA SER A 177 29.85 -5.68 -6.15
C SER A 177 29.93 -5.13 -7.59
N GLY A 178 30.19 -3.86 -7.73
CA GLY A 178 30.24 -2.94 -8.85
C GLY A 178 30.65 -3.36 -10.28
N SER A 179 30.67 -4.65 -10.58
CA SER A 179 31.05 -5.18 -11.90
C SER A 179 29.91 -5.37 -12.89
N HIS A 180 28.68 -4.93 -12.58
CA HIS A 180 27.49 -5.25 -13.37
C HIS A 180 26.78 -4.07 -14.05
N VAL A 181 27.45 -2.97 -14.24
CA VAL A 181 26.98 -1.95 -15.19
C VAL A 181 27.48 -2.36 -16.57
N GLU A 182 26.65 -3.09 -17.33
CA GLU A 182 27.01 -3.53 -18.69
C GLU A 182 27.54 -2.35 -19.52
N GLY A 183 28.70 -2.51 -20.12
CA GLY A 183 29.31 -1.54 -20.99
C GLY A 183 30.22 -0.51 -20.32
N THR A 184 30.37 -0.54 -18.98
CA THR A 184 31.33 0.33 -18.28
C THR A 184 32.43 -0.48 -17.61
N THR A 185 33.65 0.05 -17.61
CA THR A 185 34.75 -0.54 -16.84
C THR A 185 34.45 -0.39 -15.33
N ALA A 186 35.01 -1.27 -14.47
CA ALA A 186 34.83 -1.20 -13.02
C ALA A 186 35.29 0.17 -12.45
N ARG A 187 36.21 0.85 -13.08
CA ARG A 187 36.68 2.18 -12.71
C ARG A 187 35.64 3.24 -13.01
N GLU A 188 35.06 3.23 -14.22
CA GLU A 188 34.02 4.16 -14.64
C GLU A 188 32.77 3.99 -13.82
N ALA A 189 32.35 2.75 -13.50
CA ALA A 189 31.23 2.49 -12.60
C ALA A 189 31.44 3.10 -11.21
N LYS A 190 32.65 3.00 -10.67
CA LYS A 190 33.01 3.58 -9.38
C LYS A 190 32.95 5.10 -9.37
N ASP A 191 33.40 5.72 -10.45
CA ASP A 191 33.36 7.17 -10.61
C ASP A 191 31.92 7.67 -10.76
N LEU A 192 31.07 6.98 -11.54
CA LEU A 192 29.65 7.31 -11.68
C LEU A 192 28.87 7.15 -10.36
N ILE A 193 29.18 6.13 -9.57
CA ILE A 193 28.56 5.96 -8.22
C ILE A 193 29.00 7.09 -7.28
N ARG A 194 30.26 7.52 -7.36
CA ARG A 194 30.73 8.67 -6.56
C ARG A 194 30.01 9.94 -6.97
N GLU A 195 29.90 10.24 -8.27
CA GLU A 195 29.15 11.39 -8.77
C GLU A 195 27.68 11.36 -8.36
N LEU A 196 27.05 10.18 -8.38
CA LEU A 196 25.68 9.99 -7.90
C LEU A 196 25.56 10.39 -6.43
N ARG A 197 26.45 9.89 -5.56
CA ARG A 197 26.47 10.25 -4.13
C ARG A 197 26.68 11.74 -3.93
N ASP A 198 27.59 12.35 -4.67
CA ASP A 198 27.89 13.77 -4.57
C ASP A 198 26.67 14.62 -5.01
N ALA A 199 25.94 14.19 -6.05
CA ALA A 199 24.71 14.85 -6.47
C ALA A 199 23.62 14.79 -5.39
N PHE A 200 23.44 13.63 -4.75
CA PHE A 200 22.49 13.50 -3.64
C PHE A 200 22.92 14.32 -2.42
N LYS A 201 24.18 14.31 -2.05
CA LYS A 201 24.71 15.15 -0.96
C LYS A 201 24.52 16.64 -1.23
N ALA A 202 24.80 17.11 -2.44
CA ALA A 202 24.58 18.49 -2.83
C ALA A 202 23.10 18.91 -2.76
N ALA A 203 22.19 17.98 -2.99
CA ALA A 203 20.75 18.18 -2.84
C ALA A 203 20.24 18.03 -1.38
N GLY A 204 21.14 17.80 -0.42
CA GLY A 204 20.84 17.74 1.02
C GLY A 204 20.40 16.36 1.52
N PHE A 205 20.56 15.30 0.72
CA PHE A 205 20.36 13.92 1.21
C PHE A 205 21.58 13.52 2.06
N THR A 206 21.33 12.99 3.25
CA THR A 206 22.37 12.53 4.18
C THR A 206 22.43 11.01 4.24
N ASP A 207 23.59 10.45 4.57
CA ASP A 207 23.81 8.99 4.65
C ASP A 207 23.00 8.33 5.80
N ALA A 208 22.29 9.12 6.61
CA ALA A 208 21.48 8.66 7.73
C ALA A 208 19.99 8.50 7.35
N GLU A 209 19.63 8.82 6.16
CA GLU A 209 18.32 8.67 5.56
C GLU A 209 18.44 7.67 4.40
#